data_64c767be948eee3b9ce092f60b666b07
#
_entry.id   64c767be948eee3b9ce092f60b666b07
#
_cell.length_a   1.000
_cell.length_b   1.000
_cell.length_c   1.000
_cell.angle_alpha   90.00
_cell.angle_beta   90.00
_cell.angle_gamma   90.00
#
_symmetry.space_group_name_H-M   'P 1'
#
loop_
_entity.id
_entity.type
_entity.pdbx_description
1 polymer ?
#
loop_
_entity_poly.entity_id
_entity_poly.type
_entity_poly.pdbx_seq_one_letter_code
_entity_poly.pdbx_strand_id
1 'polypeptide(L)'
;DLNFVVARFLRYYYPLKFKFKLKQDPQPTKTIQIYEILERFKDEIFMKSIPSKKQFCSNKFSTIREITIKSGAIKQQVLPKLLNDCNIYEIIENSKKIVIKKNIVNFMKENKNLLESALNNMISTYLEGCNASPNISTKLKETMPRITLKKPIFHEIIKLQDGQCFFCKKKFDEFAQEHFLPWNFIFRTENFNITAACKTCNSSKNDRLPDGKYLEEIIERNKKLNDLPSGYSEESFRQLYEICKIEYHGKEKELWMI
;
A
#
# COMPACT_ATOMS: atom_id res chain seq x y z
N ASP A 1 -26.09 3.52 -9.94
CA ASP A 1 -25.41 4.32 -10.97
C ASP A 1 -24.04 3.71 -11.28
N LEU A 2 -23.75 3.48 -12.53
CA LEU A 2 -22.51 2.88 -13.01
C LEU A 2 -21.30 3.77 -12.65
N ASN A 3 -21.46 5.09 -12.64
CA ASN A 3 -20.41 6.02 -12.24
C ASN A 3 -19.99 5.84 -10.77
N PHE A 4 -20.94 5.49 -9.90
CA PHE A 4 -20.65 5.19 -8.49
C PHE A 4 -19.79 3.93 -8.36
N VAL A 5 -20.10 2.88 -9.13
CA VAL A 5 -19.32 1.63 -9.12
C VAL A 5 -17.90 1.87 -9.60
N VAL A 6 -17.73 2.63 -10.70
CA VAL A 6 -16.40 2.96 -11.22
C VAL A 6 -15.60 3.80 -10.22
N ALA A 7 -16.22 4.78 -9.57
CA ALA A 7 -15.57 5.57 -8.53
C ALA A 7 -15.06 4.71 -7.37
N ARG A 8 -15.84 3.70 -6.96
CA ARG A 8 -15.44 2.73 -5.94
C ARG A 8 -14.30 1.84 -6.40
N PHE A 9 -14.33 1.44 -7.66
CA PHE A 9 -13.30 0.62 -8.27
C PHE A 9 -11.96 1.37 -8.33
N LEU A 10 -11.95 2.58 -8.87
CA LEU A 10 -10.77 3.45 -8.92
C LEU A 10 -10.18 3.68 -7.53
N ARG A 11 -11.06 3.96 -6.55
CA ARG A 11 -10.63 4.14 -5.17
C ARG A 11 -9.96 2.91 -4.58
N TYR A 12 -10.47 1.72 -4.88
CA TYR A 12 -9.91 0.47 -4.39
C TYR A 12 -8.52 0.22 -4.98
N TYR A 13 -8.37 0.38 -6.29
CA TYR A 13 -7.13 0.07 -7.00
C TYR A 13 -6.04 1.14 -6.87
N TYR A 14 -6.40 2.39 -6.60
CA TYR A 14 -5.44 3.47 -6.49
C TYR A 14 -4.35 3.23 -5.42
N PRO A 15 -4.67 2.91 -4.16
CA PRO A 15 -3.65 2.62 -3.18
C PRO A 15 -2.85 1.36 -3.51
N LEU A 16 -3.46 0.34 -4.12
CA LEU A 16 -2.74 -0.87 -4.52
C LEU A 16 -1.62 -0.54 -5.50
N LYS A 17 -1.90 0.31 -6.48
CA LYS A 17 -0.92 0.73 -7.49
C LYS A 17 0.10 1.74 -6.96
N PHE A 18 -0.36 2.86 -6.42
CA PHE A 18 0.52 4.01 -6.16
C PHE A 18 1.14 4.03 -4.77
N LYS A 19 0.42 3.53 -3.77
CA LYS A 19 0.91 3.48 -2.39
C LYS A 19 1.70 2.21 -2.11
N PHE A 20 1.11 1.05 -2.41
CA PHE A 20 1.69 -0.24 -2.10
C PHE A 20 2.49 -0.86 -3.26
N LYS A 21 2.36 -0.30 -4.47
CA LYS A 21 3.03 -0.73 -5.72
C LYS A 21 2.84 -2.22 -6.02
N LEU A 22 1.67 -2.76 -5.70
CA LEU A 22 1.34 -4.16 -5.92
C LEU A 22 1.03 -4.42 -7.40
N LYS A 23 1.59 -5.47 -7.94
CA LYS A 23 1.25 -6.02 -9.26
C LYS A 23 -0.08 -6.78 -9.16
N GLN A 24 -0.81 -6.83 -10.25
CA GLN A 24 -2.04 -7.63 -10.37
C GLN A 24 -1.99 -8.65 -11.53
N ASP A 25 -0.82 -8.82 -12.10
CA ASP A 25 -0.54 -9.86 -13.08
C ASP A 25 0.81 -10.46 -12.71
N PRO A 26 0.94 -11.78 -12.62
CA PRO A 26 2.23 -12.44 -12.37
C PRO A 26 3.23 -12.23 -13.52
N GLN A 27 2.75 -11.84 -14.71
CA GLN A 27 3.61 -11.55 -15.86
C GLN A 27 4.15 -10.12 -15.79
N PRO A 28 5.47 -9.90 -15.67
CA PRO A 28 6.06 -8.58 -15.46
C PRO A 28 5.85 -7.60 -16.63
N THR A 29 5.50 -8.10 -17.82
CA THR A 29 5.33 -7.33 -19.05
C THR A 29 3.90 -6.84 -19.27
N LYS A 30 2.93 -7.32 -18.50
CA LYS A 30 1.53 -6.94 -18.67
C LYS A 30 1.08 -6.01 -17.55
N THR A 31 0.50 -4.90 -17.93
CA THR A 31 -0.21 -3.99 -17.03
C THR A 31 -1.71 -4.16 -17.25
N ILE A 32 -2.46 -4.37 -16.16
CA ILE A 32 -3.91 -4.47 -16.28
C ILE A 32 -4.52 -3.12 -16.65
N GLN A 33 -5.58 -3.13 -17.44
CA GLN A 33 -6.22 -1.92 -17.97
C GLN A 33 -6.56 -0.87 -16.91
N ILE A 34 -7.00 -1.30 -15.72
CA ILE A 34 -7.30 -0.36 -14.63
C ILE A 34 -6.06 0.42 -14.18
N TYR A 35 -4.89 -0.22 -14.16
CA TYR A 35 -3.64 0.44 -13.79
C TYR A 35 -3.16 1.42 -14.87
N GLU A 36 -3.38 1.10 -16.15
CA GLU A 36 -3.09 2.03 -17.26
C GLU A 36 -3.99 3.27 -17.19
N ILE A 37 -5.27 3.08 -16.88
CA ILE A 37 -6.21 4.18 -16.71
C ILE A 37 -5.82 5.04 -15.51
N LEU A 38 -5.50 4.43 -14.37
CA LEU A 38 -5.04 5.15 -13.19
C LEU A 38 -3.76 5.94 -13.47
N GLU A 39 -2.80 5.37 -14.21
CA GLU A 39 -1.57 6.07 -14.58
C GLU A 39 -1.83 7.28 -15.49
N ARG A 40 -2.69 7.11 -16.48
CA ARG A 40 -3.06 8.18 -17.42
C ARG A 40 -3.72 9.37 -16.74
N PHE A 41 -4.52 9.13 -15.70
CA PHE A 41 -5.31 10.15 -15.03
C PHE A 41 -4.81 10.49 -13.61
N LYS A 42 -3.65 10.01 -13.19
CA LYS A 42 -3.14 10.23 -11.83
C LYS A 42 -3.03 11.71 -11.45
N ASP A 43 -2.57 12.55 -12.37
CA ASP A 43 -2.36 13.98 -12.12
C ASP A 43 -3.66 14.77 -12.15
N GLU A 44 -4.65 14.32 -12.91
CA GLU A 44 -5.98 14.95 -12.99
C GLU A 44 -6.87 14.58 -11.80
N ILE A 45 -6.75 13.34 -11.30
CA ILE A 45 -7.63 12.81 -10.25
C ILE A 45 -7.15 13.21 -8.85
N PHE A 46 -5.86 13.17 -8.62
CA PHE A 46 -5.27 13.10 -7.27
C PHE A 46 -4.11 14.06 -7.10
N MET A 47 -4.32 15.33 -7.37
CA MET A 47 -3.33 16.39 -7.14
C MET A 47 -2.29 16.05 -6.04
N LYS A 48 -1.17 15.44 -6.40
CA LYS A 48 0.04 15.22 -5.59
C LYS A 48 -0.07 14.40 -4.29
N SER A 49 -1.24 14.03 -3.81
CA SER A 49 -1.41 13.19 -2.61
C SER A 49 -2.48 12.12 -2.79
N ILE A 50 -2.29 10.96 -2.18
CA ILE A 50 -3.30 9.90 -2.13
C ILE A 50 -4.49 10.43 -1.31
N PRO A 51 -5.68 10.56 -1.89
CA PRO A 51 -6.82 11.13 -1.19
C PRO A 51 -7.25 10.22 -0.04
N SER A 52 -7.56 10.81 1.09
CA SER A 52 -8.13 10.09 2.23
C SER A 52 -9.48 9.49 1.85
N LYS A 53 -9.91 8.44 2.58
CA LYS A 53 -11.23 7.82 2.43
C LYS A 53 -12.36 8.85 2.44
N LYS A 54 -12.25 9.88 3.29
CA LYS A 54 -13.24 10.95 3.46
C LYS A 54 -13.26 11.89 2.24
N GLN A 55 -12.12 12.24 1.68
CA GLN A 55 -12.02 13.11 0.50
C GLN A 55 -12.59 12.46 -0.75
N PHE A 56 -12.39 11.14 -0.88
CA PHE A 56 -12.90 10.39 -2.01
C PHE A 56 -14.44 10.20 -1.97
N CYS A 57 -15.02 10.15 -0.78
CA CYS A 57 -16.46 9.97 -0.59
C CYS A 57 -17.25 11.28 -0.64
N SER A 58 -16.63 12.44 -0.40
CA SER A 58 -17.40 13.63 -0.09
C SER A 58 -17.66 14.61 -1.24
N ASN A 59 -16.74 14.91 -2.15
CA ASN A 59 -16.93 16.09 -2.98
C ASN A 59 -16.39 16.10 -4.42
N LYS A 60 -15.82 15.02 -4.93
CA LYS A 60 -15.28 15.00 -6.30
C LYS A 60 -15.96 14.00 -7.23
N PHE A 61 -17.22 13.76 -6.99
CA PHE A 61 -18.04 12.89 -7.85
C PHE A 61 -18.12 13.41 -9.30
N SER A 62 -18.09 14.72 -9.49
CA SER A 62 -18.05 15.36 -10.81
C SER A 62 -16.74 15.03 -11.55
N THR A 63 -15.59 15.18 -10.90
CA THR A 63 -14.28 14.88 -11.49
C THR A 63 -14.14 13.41 -11.83
N ILE A 64 -14.58 12.52 -10.92
CA ILE A 64 -14.59 11.08 -11.18
C ILE A 64 -15.57 10.73 -12.30
N ARG A 65 -16.72 11.42 -12.39
CA ARG A 65 -17.67 11.24 -13.49
C ARG A 65 -17.08 11.63 -14.83
N GLU A 66 -16.31 12.72 -14.92
CA GLU A 66 -15.62 13.13 -16.14
C GLU A 66 -14.55 12.12 -16.55
N ILE A 67 -13.77 11.63 -15.62
CA ILE A 67 -12.77 10.59 -15.84
C ILE A 67 -13.44 9.31 -16.32
N THR A 68 -14.56 8.94 -15.71
CA THR A 68 -15.33 7.76 -16.07
C THR A 68 -15.94 7.91 -17.47
N ILE A 69 -16.35 9.11 -17.87
CA ILE A 69 -16.86 9.40 -19.22
C ILE A 69 -15.72 9.32 -20.23
N LYS A 70 -14.55 9.86 -19.94
CA LYS A 70 -13.37 9.80 -20.80
C LYS A 70 -12.75 8.40 -20.88
N SER A 71 -12.87 7.58 -19.83
CA SER A 71 -12.35 6.20 -19.78
C SER A 71 -13.40 5.17 -20.22
N GLY A 72 -13.89 5.24 -21.44
CA GLY A 72 -14.88 4.31 -22.00
C GLY A 72 -14.54 2.82 -21.81
N ALA A 73 -13.26 2.48 -21.70
CA ALA A 73 -12.76 1.12 -21.48
C ALA A 73 -13.27 0.47 -20.18
N ILE A 74 -13.38 1.21 -19.06
CA ILE A 74 -13.93 0.64 -17.80
C ILE A 74 -15.42 0.31 -17.98
N LYS A 75 -16.15 1.16 -18.69
CA LYS A 75 -17.59 0.98 -18.92
C LYS A 75 -17.90 -0.16 -19.86
N GLN A 76 -17.10 -0.33 -20.92
CA GLN A 76 -17.42 -1.25 -22.00
C GLN A 76 -16.80 -2.63 -21.86
N GLN A 77 -15.66 -2.76 -21.19
CA GLN A 77 -14.91 -4.02 -21.19
C GLN A 77 -14.74 -4.66 -19.82
N VAL A 78 -14.50 -3.87 -18.77
CA VAL A 78 -14.18 -4.43 -17.45
C VAL A 78 -15.44 -4.77 -16.65
N LEU A 79 -16.40 -3.87 -16.58
CA LEU A 79 -17.63 -4.09 -15.81
C LEU A 79 -18.51 -5.20 -16.41
N PRO A 80 -18.81 -5.26 -17.74
CA PRO A 80 -19.61 -6.34 -18.30
C PRO A 80 -19.01 -7.73 -18.06
N LYS A 81 -17.69 -7.89 -18.20
CA LYS A 81 -17.02 -9.18 -17.96
C LYS A 81 -17.09 -9.64 -16.51
N LEU A 82 -16.88 -8.73 -15.56
CA LEU A 82 -16.97 -9.04 -14.13
C LEU A 82 -18.41 -9.34 -13.69
N LEU A 83 -19.40 -8.85 -14.43
CA LEU A 83 -20.76 -8.83 -13.98
C LEU A 83 -21.64 -9.94 -14.61
N ASN A 84 -21.28 -10.47 -15.78
CA ASN A 84 -22.10 -11.42 -16.51
C ASN A 84 -22.11 -12.85 -15.94
N ASP A 85 -21.14 -13.22 -15.10
CA ASP A 85 -21.02 -14.59 -14.58
C ASP A 85 -21.78 -14.82 -13.27
N CYS A 86 -22.41 -13.78 -12.71
CA CYS A 86 -23.11 -13.86 -11.45
C CYS A 86 -24.57 -13.48 -11.58
N ASN A 87 -25.52 -14.37 -11.33
CA ASN A 87 -26.97 -14.11 -11.25
C ASN A 87 -27.38 -13.17 -10.08
N ILE A 88 -26.46 -12.35 -9.57
CA ILE A 88 -26.65 -11.48 -8.41
C ILE A 88 -27.25 -10.14 -8.79
N TYR A 89 -26.98 -9.68 -10.01
CA TYR A 89 -27.47 -8.40 -10.53
C TYR A 89 -27.71 -8.42 -12.05
N GLU A 90 -28.42 -7.42 -12.54
CA GLU A 90 -28.69 -7.18 -13.97
C GLU A 90 -28.14 -5.81 -14.36
N ILE A 91 -27.52 -5.72 -15.54
CA ILE A 91 -27.12 -4.45 -16.14
C ILE A 91 -28.22 -4.03 -17.08
N ILE A 92 -28.83 -2.89 -16.80
CA ILE A 92 -29.79 -2.27 -17.71
C ILE A 92 -29.01 -1.32 -18.62
N GLU A 93 -28.64 -1.79 -19.81
CA GLU A 93 -27.75 -1.08 -20.75
C GLU A 93 -28.25 0.33 -21.10
N ASN A 94 -29.53 0.47 -21.37
CA ASN A 94 -30.15 1.75 -21.78
C ASN A 94 -30.16 2.80 -20.67
N SER A 95 -30.13 2.40 -19.39
CA SER A 95 -30.21 3.32 -18.25
C SER A 95 -28.87 3.51 -17.53
N LYS A 96 -27.81 2.80 -17.92
CA LYS A 96 -26.49 2.78 -17.24
C LYS A 96 -26.63 2.48 -15.74
N LYS A 97 -27.54 1.58 -15.38
CA LYS A 97 -27.82 1.17 -14.02
C LYS A 97 -27.49 -0.30 -13.81
N ILE A 98 -27.07 -0.61 -12.61
CA ILE A 98 -26.96 -1.97 -12.10
C ILE A 98 -28.13 -2.17 -11.14
N VAL A 99 -28.92 -3.22 -11.34
CA VAL A 99 -30.04 -3.59 -10.46
C VAL A 99 -29.65 -4.85 -9.71
N ILE A 100 -29.71 -4.80 -8.40
CA ILE A 100 -29.49 -5.94 -7.51
C ILE A 100 -30.84 -6.35 -6.91
N LYS A 101 -31.16 -7.65 -6.93
CA LYS A 101 -32.40 -8.17 -6.36
C LYS A 101 -32.46 -7.88 -4.86
N LYS A 102 -33.65 -7.51 -4.35
CA LYS A 102 -33.84 -7.06 -2.95
C LYS A 102 -33.40 -8.12 -1.92
N ASN A 103 -33.69 -9.39 -2.16
CA ASN A 103 -33.26 -10.49 -1.30
C ASN A 103 -31.71 -10.60 -1.25
N ILE A 104 -31.02 -10.39 -2.36
CA ILE A 104 -29.55 -10.38 -2.43
C ILE A 104 -28.98 -9.20 -1.63
N VAL A 105 -29.58 -8.00 -1.78
CA VAL A 105 -29.17 -6.82 -0.99
C VAL A 105 -29.33 -7.07 0.51
N ASN A 106 -30.42 -7.69 0.94
CA ASN A 106 -30.64 -8.01 2.35
C ASN A 106 -29.62 -9.04 2.85
N PHE A 107 -29.41 -10.12 2.11
CA PHE A 107 -28.37 -11.11 2.41
C PHE A 107 -26.98 -10.47 2.55
N MET A 108 -26.60 -9.61 1.60
CA MET A 108 -25.32 -8.91 1.64
C MET A 108 -25.17 -7.98 2.85
N LYS A 109 -26.26 -7.32 3.27
CA LYS A 109 -26.25 -6.46 4.46
C LYS A 109 -26.08 -7.26 5.74
N GLU A 110 -26.82 -8.34 5.89
CA GLU A 110 -26.78 -9.24 7.05
C GLU A 110 -25.42 -9.93 7.19
N ASN A 111 -24.81 -10.31 6.07
CA ASN A 111 -23.54 -11.03 6.03
C ASN A 111 -22.32 -10.16 5.63
N LYS A 112 -22.43 -8.84 5.74
CA LYS A 112 -21.44 -7.89 5.25
C LYS A 112 -20.00 -8.22 5.70
N ASN A 113 -19.80 -8.41 7.00
CA ASN A 113 -18.45 -8.65 7.54
C ASN A 113 -17.86 -9.97 7.07
N LEU A 114 -18.68 -11.01 6.95
CA LEU A 114 -18.26 -12.31 6.43
C LEU A 114 -17.86 -12.21 4.96
N LEU A 115 -18.69 -11.57 4.14
CA LEU A 115 -18.42 -11.40 2.70
C LEU A 115 -17.19 -10.53 2.46
N GLU A 116 -17.02 -9.41 3.19
CA GLU A 116 -15.82 -8.57 3.11
C GLU A 116 -14.56 -9.35 3.52
N SER A 117 -14.64 -10.17 4.56
CA SER A 117 -13.51 -11.00 5.00
C SER A 117 -13.15 -12.07 3.97
N ALA A 118 -14.15 -12.74 3.40
CA ALA A 118 -13.95 -13.75 2.37
C ALA A 118 -13.32 -13.14 1.11
N LEU A 119 -13.86 -12.01 0.63
CA LEU A 119 -13.31 -11.29 -0.53
C LEU A 119 -11.88 -10.81 -0.28
N ASN A 120 -11.61 -10.22 0.89
CA ASN A 120 -10.27 -9.78 1.24
C ASN A 120 -9.28 -10.96 1.28
N ASN A 121 -9.69 -12.12 1.78
CA ASN A 121 -8.85 -13.31 1.78
C ASN A 121 -8.55 -13.80 0.36
N MET A 122 -9.57 -13.92 -0.49
CA MET A 122 -9.39 -14.32 -1.89
C MET A 122 -8.47 -13.36 -2.66
N ILE A 123 -8.65 -12.05 -2.49
CA ILE A 123 -7.82 -11.04 -3.15
C ILE A 123 -6.40 -11.06 -2.58
N SER A 124 -6.23 -11.24 -1.26
CA SER A 124 -4.90 -11.37 -0.65
C SER A 124 -4.14 -12.54 -1.24
N THR A 125 -4.75 -13.72 -1.27
CA THR A 125 -4.14 -14.93 -1.84
C THR A 125 -3.73 -14.74 -3.30
N TYR A 126 -4.60 -14.10 -4.09
CA TYR A 126 -4.27 -13.79 -5.48
C TYR A 126 -3.08 -12.81 -5.60
N LEU A 127 -3.10 -11.73 -4.82
CA LEU A 127 -2.02 -10.73 -4.86
C LEU A 127 -0.70 -11.27 -4.30
N GLU A 128 -0.74 -12.16 -3.31
CA GLU A 128 0.44 -12.87 -2.80
C GLU A 128 1.08 -13.76 -3.87
N GLY A 129 0.29 -14.35 -4.76
CA GLY A 129 0.80 -15.03 -5.95
C GLY A 129 1.49 -14.12 -6.98
N CYS A 130 1.19 -12.82 -6.96
CA CYS A 130 1.77 -11.83 -7.88
C CYS A 130 2.91 -11.01 -7.27
N ASN A 131 3.05 -10.99 -5.93
CA ASN A 131 3.94 -10.08 -5.21
C ASN A 131 4.59 -10.78 -4.03
N ALA A 132 5.88 -10.56 -3.84
CA ALA A 132 6.58 -10.93 -2.62
C ALA A 132 6.48 -9.86 -1.50
N SER A 133 5.65 -8.84 -1.68
CA SER A 133 5.43 -7.77 -0.70
C SER A 133 4.75 -8.31 0.57
N PRO A 134 5.23 -8.00 1.78
CA PRO A 134 4.64 -8.52 3.02
C PRO A 134 3.31 -7.85 3.35
N ASN A 135 2.51 -8.50 4.22
CA ASN A 135 1.29 -7.94 4.83
C ASN A 135 0.22 -7.49 3.83
N ILE A 136 0.04 -8.19 2.71
CA ILE A 136 -0.91 -7.82 1.65
C ILE A 136 -2.33 -7.74 2.19
N SER A 137 -2.78 -8.70 3.00
CA SER A 137 -4.12 -8.69 3.58
C SER A 137 -4.40 -7.44 4.43
N THR A 138 -3.39 -6.95 5.13
CA THR A 138 -3.47 -5.74 5.96
C THR A 138 -3.49 -4.47 5.08
N LYS A 139 -2.71 -4.46 4.00
CA LYS A 139 -2.71 -3.37 3.01
C LYS A 139 -4.07 -3.21 2.33
N LEU A 140 -4.75 -4.30 2.01
CA LEU A 140 -6.09 -4.28 1.44
C LEU A 140 -7.13 -3.65 2.36
N LYS A 141 -7.03 -3.88 3.65
CA LYS A 141 -7.95 -3.32 4.64
C LYS A 141 -7.73 -1.83 4.87
N GLU A 142 -6.56 -1.27 4.52
CA GLU A 142 -6.15 0.13 4.77
C GLU A 142 -6.40 0.64 6.20
N THR A 143 -6.62 -0.25 7.15
CA THR A 143 -7.11 0.08 8.49
C THR A 143 -5.99 0.20 9.53
N MET A 144 -4.75 -0.13 9.18
CA MET A 144 -3.64 -0.04 10.12
C MET A 144 -3.18 1.41 10.27
N PRO A 145 -3.36 2.02 11.45
CA PRO A 145 -2.70 3.29 11.74
C PRO A 145 -1.19 3.07 11.76
N ARG A 146 -0.44 4.06 11.31
CA ARG A 146 1.01 4.08 11.51
C ARG A 146 1.26 4.23 13.02
N ILE A 147 1.56 3.13 13.68
CA ILE A 147 1.83 3.10 15.12
C ILE A 147 3.31 3.40 15.33
N THR A 148 3.64 4.18 16.36
CA THR A 148 5.01 4.38 16.82
C THR A 148 5.38 3.33 17.86
N LEU A 149 6.66 2.98 17.95
CA LEU A 149 7.18 2.15 19.05
C LEU A 149 6.98 2.84 20.40
N LYS A 150 6.77 2.05 21.42
CA LYS A 150 6.73 2.55 22.80
C LYS A 150 8.06 3.23 23.18
N LYS A 151 7.99 4.27 23.99
CA LYS A 151 9.15 5.06 24.41
C LYS A 151 10.35 4.23 24.90
N PRO A 152 10.20 3.21 25.78
CA PRO A 152 11.33 2.40 26.24
C PRO A 152 12.08 1.69 25.10
N ILE A 153 11.34 1.10 24.15
CA ILE A 153 11.92 0.41 23.00
C ILE A 153 12.66 1.40 22.08
N PHE A 154 12.09 2.56 21.86
CA PHE A 154 12.74 3.57 21.03
C PHE A 154 13.97 4.18 21.71
N HIS A 155 13.96 4.36 23.03
CA HIS A 155 15.15 4.77 23.80
C HIS A 155 16.28 3.75 23.71
N GLU A 156 15.98 2.45 23.73
CA GLU A 156 16.98 1.42 23.48
C GLU A 156 17.64 1.60 22.10
N ILE A 157 16.86 1.83 21.05
CA ILE A 157 17.37 2.08 19.70
C ILE A 157 18.28 3.31 19.68
N ILE A 158 17.89 4.42 20.31
CA ILE A 158 18.71 5.63 20.41
C ILE A 158 20.04 5.32 21.14
N LYS A 159 20.00 4.57 22.22
CA LYS A 159 21.18 4.15 22.98
C LYS A 159 22.12 3.28 22.15
N LEU A 160 21.58 2.32 21.40
CA LEU A 160 22.37 1.45 20.51
C LEU A 160 22.97 2.20 19.32
N GLN A 161 22.51 3.41 19.03
CA GLN A 161 23.04 4.34 18.04
C GLN A 161 23.92 5.44 18.67
N ASP A 162 24.34 5.29 19.94
CA ASP A 162 25.19 6.24 20.69
C ASP A 162 24.63 7.68 20.73
N GLY A 163 23.30 7.84 20.71
CA GLY A 163 22.66 9.15 20.64
C GLY A 163 22.92 9.90 19.33
N GLN A 164 23.15 9.16 18.24
CA GLN A 164 23.42 9.71 16.92
C GLN A 164 22.32 9.34 15.92
N CYS A 165 22.09 10.20 14.94
CA CYS A 165 21.26 9.88 13.79
C CYS A 165 21.83 8.66 13.06
N PHE A 166 21.01 7.64 12.81
CA PHE A 166 21.43 6.42 12.13
C PHE A 166 22.12 6.69 10.78
N PHE A 167 21.68 7.68 10.05
CA PHE A 167 22.17 7.95 8.69
C PHE A 167 23.36 8.92 8.68
N CYS A 168 23.23 10.12 9.23
CA CYS A 168 24.28 11.14 9.14
C CYS A 168 25.30 11.12 10.29
N LYS A 169 25.11 10.25 11.29
CA LYS A 169 25.99 10.07 12.46
C LYS A 169 26.19 11.31 13.33
N LYS A 170 25.42 12.37 13.12
CA LYS A 170 25.45 13.58 13.97
C LYS A 170 24.62 13.35 15.23
N LYS A 171 25.02 13.94 16.35
CA LYS A 171 24.27 13.95 17.60
C LYS A 171 23.12 14.95 17.53
N PHE A 172 21.99 14.59 18.09
CA PHE A 172 20.79 15.41 18.20
C PHE A 172 20.11 15.13 19.55
N ASP A 173 19.35 16.11 20.05
CA ASP A 173 18.54 15.95 21.28
C ASP A 173 17.21 15.23 20.99
N GLU A 174 16.70 15.37 19.77
CA GLU A 174 15.44 14.77 19.35
C GLU A 174 15.59 13.93 18.08
N PHE A 175 14.91 12.78 18.08
CA PHE A 175 14.91 11.85 16.96
C PHE A 175 13.48 11.51 16.55
N ALA A 176 13.30 11.35 15.23
CA ALA A 176 12.12 10.72 14.66
C ALA A 176 12.31 9.20 14.56
N GLN A 177 11.21 8.46 14.74
CA GLN A 177 11.15 7.03 14.43
C GLN A 177 11.02 6.88 12.90
N GLU A 178 12.09 6.46 12.26
CA GLU A 178 12.13 6.28 10.81
C GLU A 178 12.17 4.80 10.45
N HIS A 179 11.32 4.41 9.49
CA HIS A 179 11.32 3.05 8.97
C HIS A 179 12.48 2.86 7.99
N PHE A 180 13.37 1.93 8.27
CA PHE A 180 14.47 1.59 7.36
C PHE A 180 13.93 1.08 6.02
N LEU A 181 13.19 -0.03 6.03
CA LEU A 181 12.36 -0.41 4.90
C LEU A 181 11.11 0.47 4.89
N PRO A 182 10.72 1.06 3.74
CA PRO A 182 9.60 1.98 3.66
C PRO A 182 8.31 1.44 4.30
N TRP A 183 7.61 2.31 5.05
CA TRP A 183 6.34 1.94 5.69
C TRP A 183 5.34 1.32 4.71
N ASN A 184 5.18 1.91 3.52
CA ASN A 184 4.23 1.43 2.53
C ASN A 184 4.59 0.05 1.96
N PHE A 185 5.87 -0.36 2.06
CA PHE A 185 6.30 -1.70 1.70
C PHE A 185 6.05 -2.70 2.83
N ILE A 186 6.56 -2.40 4.06
CA ILE A 186 6.46 -3.35 5.18
C ILE A 186 5.06 -3.37 5.81
N PHE A 187 4.41 -2.22 5.87
CA PHE A 187 3.09 -1.96 6.44
C PHE A 187 2.92 -2.48 7.87
N ARG A 188 3.99 -2.41 8.65
CA ARG A 188 4.09 -2.86 10.03
C ARG A 188 5.21 -2.09 10.75
N THR A 189 5.03 -1.77 12.04
CA THR A 189 6.05 -1.14 12.87
C THR A 189 6.69 -2.18 13.77
N GLU A 190 7.95 -2.49 13.50
CA GLU A 190 8.75 -3.44 14.25
C GLU A 190 10.09 -2.79 14.64
N ASN A 191 10.59 -3.09 15.83
CA ASN A 191 11.82 -2.50 16.36
C ASN A 191 13.04 -2.74 15.46
N PHE A 192 13.14 -3.90 14.82
CA PHE A 192 14.23 -4.22 13.89
C PHE A 192 14.21 -3.35 12.62
N ASN A 193 13.08 -2.76 12.26
CA ASN A 193 12.93 -1.90 11.08
C ASN A 193 12.90 -0.40 11.43
N ILE A 194 12.98 -0.03 12.70
CA ILE A 194 12.99 1.38 13.12
C ILE A 194 14.42 1.84 13.42
N THR A 195 14.74 3.05 12.95
CA THR A 195 15.97 3.77 13.25
C THR A 195 15.65 5.10 13.90
N ALA A 196 16.55 5.59 14.74
CA ALA A 196 16.50 6.95 15.26
C ALA A 196 17.15 7.89 14.22
N ALA A 197 16.35 8.71 13.56
CA ALA A 197 16.81 9.63 12.52
C ALA A 197 16.56 11.08 12.90
N CYS A 198 17.48 11.99 12.54
CA CYS A 198 17.22 13.42 12.67
C CYS A 198 16.14 13.86 11.67
N LYS A 199 15.50 15.00 11.95
CA LYS A 199 14.40 15.54 11.14
C LYS A 199 14.77 15.69 9.66
N THR A 200 16.00 16.12 9.38
CA THR A 200 16.49 16.30 8.00
C THR A 200 16.61 14.98 7.26
N CYS A 201 17.25 13.96 7.86
CA CYS A 201 17.39 12.65 7.24
C CYS A 201 16.05 11.95 7.06
N ASN A 202 15.19 12.01 8.07
CA ASN A 202 13.83 11.47 8.02
C ASN A 202 13.03 12.09 6.85
N SER A 203 13.01 13.41 6.75
CA SER A 203 12.30 14.12 5.67
C SER A 203 12.91 13.86 4.30
N SER A 204 14.25 13.83 4.21
CA SER A 204 14.97 13.56 2.96
C SER A 204 14.76 12.13 2.48
N LYS A 205 14.86 11.14 3.39
CA LYS A 205 14.63 9.74 3.04
C LYS A 205 13.17 9.49 2.63
N ASN A 206 12.23 10.00 3.41
CA ASN A 206 10.80 9.78 3.16
C ASN A 206 10.48 8.30 2.89
N ASP A 207 9.84 7.99 1.76
CA ASP A 207 9.42 6.63 1.36
C ASP A 207 10.44 5.94 0.43
N ARG A 208 11.70 6.39 0.44
CA ARG A 208 12.79 5.79 -0.35
C ARG A 208 13.51 4.70 0.42
N LEU A 209 14.02 3.70 -0.31
CA LEU A 209 14.85 2.64 0.26
C LEU A 209 16.28 3.19 0.44
N PRO A 210 16.89 3.05 1.63
CA PRO A 210 18.29 3.42 1.83
C PRO A 210 19.23 2.54 1.04
N ASP A 211 20.42 3.06 0.74
CA ASP A 211 21.50 2.31 0.10
C ASP A 211 21.95 1.10 0.94
N GLY A 212 22.47 0.09 0.27
CA GLY A 212 22.91 -1.17 0.88
C GLY A 212 24.00 -1.03 1.94
N LYS A 213 24.79 0.06 1.91
CA LYS A 213 25.77 0.34 2.97
C LYS A 213 25.13 0.45 4.36
N TYR A 214 23.90 0.95 4.43
CA TYR A 214 23.15 1.07 5.69
C TYR A 214 22.51 -0.25 6.14
N LEU A 215 22.37 -1.24 5.24
CA LEU A 215 21.77 -2.54 5.57
C LEU A 215 22.64 -3.30 6.58
N GLU A 216 23.95 -3.32 6.38
CA GLU A 216 24.85 -4.00 7.31
C GLU A 216 24.82 -3.34 8.69
N GLU A 217 24.81 -2.02 8.72
CA GLU A 217 24.76 -1.28 9.98
C GLU A 217 23.49 -1.56 10.80
N ILE A 218 22.31 -1.61 10.14
CA ILE A 218 21.08 -1.90 10.87
C ILE A 218 21.02 -3.35 11.32
N ILE A 219 21.58 -4.30 10.57
CA ILE A 219 21.67 -5.70 10.95
C ILE A 219 22.56 -5.83 12.19
N GLU A 220 23.76 -5.22 12.19
CA GLU A 220 24.66 -5.23 13.34
C GLU A 220 24.03 -4.58 14.60
N ARG A 221 23.29 -3.49 14.41
CA ARG A 221 22.51 -2.90 15.50
C ARG A 221 21.42 -3.86 16.01
N ASN A 222 20.73 -4.56 15.12
CA ASN A 222 19.64 -5.47 15.48
C ASN A 222 20.12 -6.65 16.31
N LYS A 223 21.34 -7.15 16.13
CA LYS A 223 21.95 -8.19 16.99
C LYS A 223 22.00 -7.82 18.48
N LYS A 224 21.96 -6.52 18.77
CA LYS A 224 22.05 -5.97 20.13
C LYS A 224 20.68 -5.61 20.73
N LEU A 225 19.58 -5.76 19.97
CA LEU A 225 18.22 -5.54 20.48
C LEU A 225 17.80 -6.67 21.42
N ASN A 226 17.23 -6.32 22.57
CA ASN A 226 16.80 -7.28 23.58
C ASN A 226 15.53 -8.05 23.20
N ASP A 227 14.64 -7.44 22.42
CA ASP A 227 13.32 -7.98 22.10
C ASP A 227 13.10 -7.99 20.59
N LEU A 228 13.56 -9.05 19.94
CA LEU A 228 13.31 -9.29 18.53
C LEU A 228 12.13 -10.23 18.35
N PRO A 229 11.23 -9.98 17.37
CA PRO A 229 10.16 -10.92 17.06
C PRO A 229 10.70 -12.30 16.69
N SER A 230 10.00 -13.36 17.07
CA SER A 230 10.39 -14.76 16.82
C SER A 230 10.60 -15.08 15.32
N GLY A 231 9.99 -14.32 14.43
CA GLY A 231 10.15 -14.47 12.98
C GLY A 231 11.29 -13.64 12.38
N TYR A 232 12.06 -12.89 13.18
CA TYR A 232 13.21 -12.15 12.68
C TYR A 232 14.43 -13.06 12.54
N SER A 233 15.08 -12.97 11.39
CA SER A 233 16.46 -13.43 11.19
C SER A 233 17.18 -12.42 10.28
N GLU A 234 18.50 -12.36 10.36
CA GLU A 234 19.30 -11.50 9.49
C GLU A 234 19.06 -11.84 8.02
N GLU A 235 19.01 -13.11 7.71
CA GLU A 235 18.74 -13.60 6.36
C GLU A 235 17.37 -13.16 5.85
N SER A 236 16.30 -13.31 6.66
CA SER A 236 14.96 -12.86 6.28
C SER A 236 14.89 -11.35 6.09
N PHE A 237 15.64 -10.57 6.87
CA PHE A 237 15.69 -9.11 6.72
C PHE A 237 16.44 -8.69 5.44
N ARG A 238 17.54 -9.37 5.08
CA ARG A 238 18.24 -9.19 3.81
C ARG A 238 17.34 -9.51 2.62
N GLN A 239 16.62 -10.61 2.68
CA GLN A 239 15.66 -10.99 1.64
C GLN A 239 14.55 -9.94 1.49
N LEU A 240 14.00 -9.43 2.59
CA LEU A 240 13.02 -8.34 2.55
C LEU A 240 13.59 -7.06 1.94
N TYR A 241 14.85 -6.72 2.20
CA TYR A 241 15.52 -5.59 1.58
C TYR A 241 15.62 -5.76 0.06
N GLU A 242 16.08 -6.91 -0.42
CA GLU A 242 16.19 -7.19 -1.85
C GLU A 242 14.81 -7.23 -2.55
N ILE A 243 13.80 -7.80 -1.93
CA ILE A 243 12.43 -7.76 -2.44
C ILE A 243 11.94 -6.30 -2.54
N CYS A 244 12.17 -5.51 -1.49
CA CYS A 244 11.82 -4.08 -1.49
C CYS A 244 12.52 -3.32 -2.62
N LYS A 245 13.80 -3.60 -2.85
CA LYS A 245 14.59 -3.01 -3.93
C LYS A 245 14.02 -3.34 -5.31
N ILE A 246 13.65 -4.59 -5.53
CA ILE A 246 13.17 -5.06 -6.83
C ILE A 246 11.72 -4.65 -7.07
N GLU A 247 10.82 -4.90 -6.13
CA GLU A 247 9.38 -4.80 -6.34
C GLU A 247 8.79 -3.45 -5.95
N TYR A 248 9.31 -2.85 -4.89
CA TYR A 248 8.75 -1.60 -4.36
C TYR A 248 9.52 -0.36 -4.83
N HIS A 249 10.84 -0.36 -4.68
CA HIS A 249 11.67 0.79 -5.06
C HIS A 249 11.80 0.91 -6.59
N GLY A 250 12.03 -0.20 -7.26
CA GLY A 250 12.30 -0.31 -8.70
C GLY A 250 13.81 -0.37 -8.97
N LYS A 251 14.22 -1.32 -9.80
CA LYS A 251 15.63 -1.63 -10.06
C LYS A 251 16.45 -0.45 -10.63
N GLU A 252 15.79 0.44 -11.37
CA GLU A 252 16.43 1.56 -12.07
C GLU A 252 16.50 2.84 -11.26
N LYS A 253 15.92 2.87 -10.07
CA LYS A 253 15.92 4.05 -9.21
C LYS A 253 17.11 4.04 -8.29
N GLU A 254 17.78 5.19 -8.18
CA GLU A 254 18.86 5.37 -7.20
C GLU A 254 18.34 5.18 -5.77
N LEU A 255 19.10 4.37 -5.02
CA LEU A 255 18.86 4.19 -3.59
C LEU A 255 19.20 5.48 -2.84
N TRP A 256 18.49 5.69 -1.73
CA TRP A 256 18.71 6.92 -0.96
C TRP A 256 20.03 6.88 -0.19
N MET A 257 20.81 7.93 -0.34
CA MET A 257 22.03 8.23 0.42
C MET A 257 22.02 9.67 0.91
N ILE A 258 22.81 9.92 1.95
CA ILE A 258 23.21 11.27 2.38
C ILE A 258 24.45 11.68 1.60
#